data_d6ea4a5f2fbb0229e8ed19afb17a7026
#
_entry.id   d6ea4a5f2fbb0229e8ed19afb17a7026
#
_cell.length_a   1.000
_cell.length_b   1.000
_cell.length_c   1.000
_cell.angle_alpha   90.00
_cell.angle_beta   90.00
_cell.angle_gamma   90.00
#
_symmetry.space_group_name_H-M   'P 1'
#
loop_
_entity.id
_entity.type
_entity.pdbx_description
1 polymer ?
#
loop_
_entity_poly.entity_id
_entity_poly.type
_entity_poly.pdbx_seq_one_letter_code
_entity_poly.pdbx_strand_id
1 'polypeptide(L)'
;MLTVLLLANNTAIGDTIDEAFDNGKFSGQFRTFYIDRTYSGTLENNRNSLAVGGHFGYETATWYNLSFGARVYSTNFMEIHGDDPRTTDSYDPSLFGSDFESYTFIGELYANYKINNTNIKIGRQKLDTPLAGADDARMLPSLFEAVVLSNTDIKDTTLIAAHITKESVGTFGNAYAPAGPLGLQSGYGLGFADATNGRFRDMGNVALGGDVNTDGVSAVAAIYSGLPGLKLQAWDYYAYDILNAIYLQADYGWNATESLKLNASAQYINESDAGDRLAGNIDSNFWAAKIGANYGDMSVYAAYSQTGSSDNSPATKGGIITPWGGMPAFTQAMATRHQFFADTDAWKVGASYNFKNLGLPLLASVYYTSFDIGADNTYTNTAFKASESGFDMTYALAKNAEIRLRANYPIDFKPGLDWDEYRVIFNYNF
;
A
#
# COMPACT_ATOMS: atom_id res chain seq x y z
N MET A 1 10.39 -1.09 4.10
CA MET A 1 10.53 -2.19 5.09
C MET A 1 9.14 -2.72 5.33
N LEU A 2 8.72 -3.72 4.54
CA LEU A 2 7.43 -4.39 4.74
C LEU A 2 7.60 -5.31 5.95
N THR A 3 7.24 -4.82 7.10
CA THR A 3 7.16 -5.65 8.31
C THR A 3 5.79 -6.29 8.26
N VAL A 4 5.72 -7.58 7.89
CA VAL A 4 4.57 -8.39 8.24
C VAL A 4 4.55 -8.40 9.77
N LEU A 5 3.82 -7.47 10.37
CA LEU A 5 3.58 -7.41 11.79
C LEU A 5 2.62 -8.56 12.13
N LEU A 6 3.17 -9.75 12.32
CA LEU A 6 2.56 -10.73 13.21
C LEU A 6 2.69 -10.13 14.62
N LEU A 7 1.77 -9.22 14.95
CA LEU A 7 1.60 -8.74 16.31
C LEU A 7 1.25 -9.97 17.16
N ALA A 8 2.25 -10.53 17.80
CA ALA A 8 2.04 -11.35 18.98
C ALA A 8 1.51 -10.41 20.07
N ASN A 9 0.24 -10.03 19.96
CA ASN A 9 -0.45 -9.42 21.08
C ASN A 9 -0.47 -10.48 22.19
N ASN A 10 0.24 -10.22 23.28
CA ASN A 10 -0.03 -10.89 24.55
C ASN A 10 -1.42 -10.42 24.99
N THR A 11 -2.46 -11.02 24.42
CA THR A 11 -3.83 -10.83 24.87
C THR A 11 -3.98 -11.46 26.23
N ALA A 12 -4.54 -10.75 27.19
CA ALA A 12 -4.96 -11.31 28.45
C ALA A 12 -5.85 -12.55 28.17
N ILE A 13 -5.78 -13.57 29.01
CA ILE A 13 -6.62 -14.76 28.91
C ILE A 13 -7.80 -14.54 29.84
N GLY A 14 -9.02 -14.67 29.34
CA GLY A 14 -10.25 -14.70 30.14
C GLY A 14 -10.74 -16.14 30.27
N ASP A 15 -11.07 -16.56 31.46
CA ASP A 15 -11.64 -17.91 31.72
C ASP A 15 -13.14 -17.96 31.33
N THR A 16 -13.79 -16.82 31.31
CA THR A 16 -15.18 -16.65 30.88
C THR A 16 -15.29 -15.66 29.71
N ILE A 17 -16.42 -15.69 29.03
CA ILE A 17 -16.70 -14.74 27.94
C ILE A 17 -16.77 -13.29 28.49
N ASP A 18 -17.32 -13.10 29.68
CA ASP A 18 -17.40 -11.79 30.32
C ASP A 18 -15.99 -11.25 30.60
N GLU A 19 -15.10 -12.08 31.16
CA GLU A 19 -13.70 -11.69 31.36
C GLU A 19 -12.97 -11.40 30.06
N ALA A 20 -13.28 -12.09 28.97
CA ALA A 20 -12.70 -11.80 27.67
C ALA A 20 -13.09 -10.40 27.19
N PHE A 21 -14.34 -9.99 27.42
CA PHE A 21 -14.79 -8.63 27.15
C PHE A 21 -14.22 -7.62 28.14
N ASP A 22 -14.21 -7.90 29.44
CA ASP A 22 -13.71 -6.97 30.46
C ASP A 22 -12.21 -6.66 30.32
N ASN A 23 -11.42 -7.65 29.90
CA ASN A 23 -9.98 -7.53 29.69
C ASN A 23 -9.59 -7.18 28.26
N GLY A 24 -10.53 -6.85 27.40
CA GLY A 24 -10.28 -6.40 26.03
C GLY A 24 -9.61 -5.03 26.00
N LYS A 25 -9.17 -4.64 24.81
CA LYS A 25 -8.40 -3.40 24.60
C LYS A 25 -9.05 -2.50 23.57
N PHE A 26 -9.19 -1.25 23.92
CA PHE A 26 -9.46 -0.18 22.99
C PHE A 26 -8.16 0.29 22.34
N SER A 27 -8.22 0.63 21.09
CA SER A 27 -7.12 1.26 20.35
C SER A 27 -7.68 2.09 19.22
N GLY A 28 -6.92 3.08 18.80
CA GLY A 28 -7.36 3.92 17.70
C GLY A 28 -6.29 4.88 17.24
N GLN A 29 -6.63 5.61 16.20
CA GLN A 29 -5.85 6.70 15.67
C GLN A 29 -6.77 7.86 15.33
N PHE A 30 -6.47 9.01 15.87
CA PHE A 30 -6.99 10.27 15.36
C PHE A 30 -5.99 10.79 14.31
N ARG A 31 -6.50 11.15 13.12
CA ARG A 31 -5.70 11.67 12.01
C ARG A 31 -6.28 12.99 11.52
N THR A 32 -5.44 13.99 11.37
CA THR A 32 -5.72 15.18 10.57
C THR A 32 -4.80 15.16 9.37
N PHE A 33 -5.33 15.35 8.18
CA PHE A 33 -4.57 15.27 6.95
C PHE A 33 -4.88 16.49 6.06
N TYR A 34 -3.88 17.32 5.83
CA TYR A 34 -3.93 18.38 4.84
C TYR A 34 -3.09 17.98 3.63
N ILE A 35 -3.61 18.22 2.44
CA ILE A 35 -2.92 18.05 1.16
C ILE A 35 -3.10 19.31 0.33
N ASP A 36 -2.03 19.74 -0.32
CA ASP A 36 -2.01 20.81 -1.30
C ASP A 36 -1.28 20.31 -2.54
N ARG A 37 -1.91 20.45 -3.72
CA ARG A 37 -1.36 20.00 -4.98
C ARG A 37 -1.55 21.07 -6.04
N THR A 38 -0.45 21.60 -6.55
CA THR A 38 -0.42 22.60 -7.62
C THR A 38 0.02 21.93 -8.91
N TYR A 39 -0.90 21.78 -9.84
CA TYR A 39 -0.63 21.25 -11.19
C TYR A 39 -0.11 22.35 -12.11
N SER A 40 0.75 21.96 -13.05
CA SER A 40 1.28 22.83 -14.09
C SER A 40 1.45 22.09 -15.43
N GLY A 41 1.45 22.83 -16.53
CA GLY A 41 1.58 22.30 -17.88
C GLY A 41 0.23 22.00 -18.54
N THR A 42 -0.05 20.75 -18.90
CA THR A 42 -1.31 20.37 -19.58
C THR A 42 -2.57 20.50 -18.70
N LEU A 43 -2.39 20.59 -17.40
CA LEU A 43 -3.41 20.92 -16.41
C LEU A 43 -2.83 22.03 -15.52
N GLU A 44 -3.48 23.18 -15.49
CA GLU A 44 -3.14 24.28 -14.57
C GLU A 44 -4.24 24.41 -13.54
N ASN A 45 -3.97 23.94 -12.32
CA ASN A 45 -4.95 23.94 -11.24
C ASN A 45 -4.24 23.82 -9.88
N ASN A 46 -4.86 24.38 -8.84
CA ASN A 46 -4.45 24.19 -7.46
C ASN A 46 -5.60 23.52 -6.71
N ARG A 47 -5.32 22.37 -6.10
CA ARG A 47 -6.28 21.60 -5.33
C ARG A 47 -5.71 21.34 -3.94
N ASN A 48 -6.46 21.74 -2.92
CA ASN A 48 -6.10 21.37 -1.58
C ASN A 48 -7.29 20.88 -0.77
N SER A 49 -7.05 20.12 0.28
CA SER A 49 -8.10 19.56 1.12
C SER A 49 -7.61 19.31 2.53
N LEU A 50 -8.54 19.40 3.45
CA LEU A 50 -8.35 19.06 4.85
C LEU A 50 -9.36 18.02 5.28
N ALA A 51 -8.89 16.92 5.85
CA ALA A 51 -9.73 15.89 6.43
C ALA A 51 -9.37 15.65 7.90
N VAL A 52 -10.37 15.28 8.68
CA VAL A 52 -10.24 14.85 10.07
C VAL A 52 -10.95 13.53 10.26
N GLY A 53 -10.35 12.58 10.96
CA GLY A 53 -10.94 11.28 11.19
C GLY A 53 -9.94 10.28 11.76
N GLY A 54 -9.87 9.09 11.18
CA GLY A 54 -9.02 7.99 11.63
C GLY A 54 -9.83 6.74 11.92
N HIS A 55 -9.45 6.03 12.99
CA HIS A 55 -10.15 4.80 13.35
C HIS A 55 -10.18 4.58 14.87
N PHE A 56 -11.19 3.85 15.32
CA PHE A 56 -11.35 3.44 16.71
C PHE A 56 -11.88 2.01 16.75
N GLY A 57 -11.30 1.17 17.59
CA GLY A 57 -11.70 -0.23 17.67
C GLY A 57 -11.46 -0.85 19.04
N TYR A 58 -12.05 -2.00 19.18
CA TYR A 58 -11.98 -2.84 20.36
C TYR A 58 -11.64 -4.27 19.95
N GLU A 59 -10.75 -4.92 20.71
CA GLU A 59 -10.42 -6.34 20.58
C GLU A 59 -10.57 -7.00 21.96
N THR A 60 -11.30 -8.11 22.03
CA THR A 60 -11.47 -8.87 23.27
C THR A 60 -10.14 -9.50 23.69
N ALA A 61 -9.99 -9.80 24.97
CA ALA A 61 -9.01 -10.77 25.41
C ALA A 61 -9.34 -12.16 24.84
N THR A 62 -8.39 -13.09 24.92
CA THR A 62 -8.56 -14.44 24.39
C THR A 62 -9.44 -15.28 25.31
N TRP A 63 -10.48 -15.91 24.77
CA TRP A 63 -11.33 -16.88 25.42
C TRP A 63 -11.28 -18.20 24.64
N TYR A 64 -10.77 -19.28 25.24
CA TYR A 64 -10.55 -20.57 24.57
C TYR A 64 -9.85 -20.44 23.20
N ASN A 65 -8.77 -19.70 23.14
CA ASN A 65 -8.01 -19.37 21.91
C ASN A 65 -8.72 -18.47 20.90
N LEU A 66 -9.95 -18.02 21.19
CA LEU A 66 -10.71 -17.09 20.34
C LEU A 66 -10.58 -15.66 20.85
N SER A 67 -10.44 -14.70 19.93
CA SER A 67 -10.65 -13.28 20.19
C SER A 67 -11.51 -12.69 19.06
N PHE A 68 -12.18 -11.58 19.35
CA PHE A 68 -13.02 -10.85 18.42
C PHE A 68 -12.58 -9.40 18.36
N GLY A 69 -12.54 -8.84 17.17
CA GLY A 69 -12.19 -7.44 16.97
C GLY A 69 -13.21 -6.72 16.10
N ALA A 70 -13.49 -5.47 16.45
CA ALA A 70 -14.29 -4.56 15.66
C ALA A 70 -13.63 -3.17 15.63
N ARG A 71 -13.59 -2.52 14.45
CA ARG A 71 -12.99 -1.20 14.28
C ARG A 71 -13.78 -0.38 13.28
N VAL A 72 -14.11 0.83 13.68
CA VAL A 72 -14.77 1.83 12.86
C VAL A 72 -13.72 2.75 12.26
N TYR A 73 -13.89 3.08 11.00
CA TYR A 73 -13.07 4.02 10.23
C TYR A 73 -13.91 5.20 9.81
N SER A 74 -13.35 6.40 9.85
CA SER A 74 -14.05 7.63 9.48
C SER A 74 -13.12 8.62 8.79
N THR A 75 -13.65 9.29 7.76
CA THR A 75 -13.06 10.50 7.18
C THR A 75 -14.12 11.56 7.06
N ASN A 76 -13.80 12.79 7.44
CA ASN A 76 -14.73 13.90 7.44
C ASN A 76 -14.12 15.07 6.67
N PHE A 77 -14.89 15.55 5.71
CA PHE A 77 -14.56 16.73 4.92
C PHE A 77 -14.59 17.97 5.81
N MET A 78 -13.54 18.78 5.67
CA MET A 78 -13.46 20.09 6.32
C MET A 78 -13.44 21.15 5.22
N GLU A 79 -14.47 21.99 5.21
CA GLU A 79 -14.56 23.11 4.28
C GLU A 79 -13.47 24.16 4.58
N ILE A 80 -12.66 24.49 3.57
CA ILE A 80 -11.56 25.45 3.69
C ILE A 80 -11.59 26.55 2.64
N HIS A 81 -12.50 26.50 1.66
CA HIS A 81 -12.60 27.46 0.55
C HIS A 81 -13.89 28.27 0.56
N GLY A 82 -14.98 27.79 1.15
CA GLY A 82 -16.29 28.46 1.15
C GLY A 82 -17.13 28.18 -0.10
N ASP A 83 -16.73 27.23 -0.95
CA ASP A 83 -17.41 26.80 -2.17
C ASP A 83 -17.74 25.29 -2.13
N ASP A 84 -18.72 24.87 -2.94
CA ASP A 84 -19.11 23.45 -3.01
C ASP A 84 -18.03 22.65 -3.78
N PRO A 85 -17.38 21.67 -3.14
CA PRO A 85 -16.32 20.86 -3.76
C PRO A 85 -16.75 20.12 -5.03
N ARG A 86 -18.06 19.90 -5.22
CA ARG A 86 -18.62 19.21 -6.39
C ARG A 86 -18.74 20.13 -7.61
N THR A 87 -18.65 21.45 -7.41
CA THR A 87 -18.84 22.45 -8.46
C THR A 87 -17.55 23.18 -8.84
N THR A 88 -16.47 22.93 -8.08
CA THR A 88 -15.17 23.58 -8.27
C THR A 88 -14.06 22.53 -8.37
N ASP A 89 -12.96 22.93 -9.00
CA ASP A 89 -11.75 22.11 -9.07
C ASP A 89 -10.74 22.44 -7.97
N SER A 90 -11.18 23.09 -6.89
CA SER A 90 -10.32 23.62 -5.82
C SER A 90 -9.93 22.56 -4.79
N TYR A 91 -10.65 21.43 -4.72
CA TYR A 91 -10.44 20.41 -3.72
C TYR A 91 -9.76 19.15 -4.27
N ASP A 92 -8.85 18.57 -3.49
CA ASP A 92 -8.23 17.28 -3.79
C ASP A 92 -9.15 16.13 -3.31
N PRO A 93 -9.53 15.18 -4.19
CA PRO A 93 -10.49 14.14 -3.85
C PRO A 93 -9.91 13.00 -3.03
N SER A 94 -8.59 12.92 -2.85
CA SER A 94 -7.92 11.72 -2.32
C SER A 94 -8.04 11.48 -0.83
N LEU A 95 -8.79 12.32 -0.09
CA LEU A 95 -8.99 12.18 1.35
C LEU A 95 -10.40 11.71 1.74
N PHE A 96 -11.34 11.66 0.80
CA PHE A 96 -12.77 11.47 1.06
C PHE A 96 -13.36 10.30 0.29
N GLY A 97 -14.67 10.12 0.39
CA GLY A 97 -15.45 9.30 -0.50
C GLY A 97 -15.66 9.96 -1.86
N SER A 98 -16.47 9.32 -2.71
CA SER A 98 -16.94 9.92 -3.96
C SER A 98 -17.63 11.24 -3.67
N ASP A 99 -17.53 12.19 -4.60
CA ASP A 99 -18.16 13.50 -4.47
C ASP A 99 -17.82 14.24 -3.15
N PHE A 100 -16.61 14.01 -2.61
CA PHE A 100 -16.12 14.59 -1.36
C PHE A 100 -16.95 14.23 -0.13
N GLU A 101 -17.66 13.12 -0.16
CA GLU A 101 -18.49 12.68 0.95
C GLU A 101 -17.65 12.31 2.18
N SER A 102 -18.10 12.82 3.35
CA SER A 102 -17.69 12.28 4.63
C SER A 102 -18.36 10.93 4.85
N TYR A 103 -17.62 9.93 5.31
CA TYR A 103 -18.21 8.63 5.58
C TYR A 103 -17.58 7.94 6.78
N THR A 104 -18.37 7.06 7.38
CA THR A 104 -17.97 6.22 8.51
C THR A 104 -18.50 4.81 8.29
N PHE A 105 -17.65 3.81 8.53
CA PHE A 105 -18.00 2.41 8.31
C PHE A 105 -17.25 1.46 9.25
N ILE A 106 -17.78 0.25 9.41
CA ILE A 106 -17.07 -0.83 10.11
C ILE A 106 -16.08 -1.44 9.14
N GLY A 107 -14.82 -1.04 9.28
CA GLY A 107 -13.73 -1.48 8.40
C GLY A 107 -13.08 -2.78 8.83
N GLU A 108 -13.03 -3.06 10.15
CA GLU A 108 -12.61 -4.36 10.65
C GLU A 108 -13.73 -4.96 11.53
N LEU A 109 -14.00 -6.24 11.30
CA LEU A 109 -14.91 -7.07 12.08
C LEU A 109 -14.50 -8.52 11.86
N TYR A 110 -13.84 -9.12 12.85
CA TYR A 110 -13.24 -10.43 12.68
C TYR A 110 -13.32 -11.29 13.94
N ALA A 111 -13.25 -12.59 13.72
CA ALA A 111 -12.88 -13.58 14.73
C ALA A 111 -11.44 -14.05 14.46
N ASN A 112 -10.66 -14.22 15.51
CA ASN A 112 -9.29 -14.71 15.46
C ASN A 112 -9.13 -15.93 16.38
N TYR A 113 -8.66 -17.04 15.83
CA TYR A 113 -8.40 -18.26 16.58
C TYR A 113 -6.92 -18.59 16.53
N LYS A 114 -6.30 -18.70 17.71
CA LYS A 114 -4.87 -18.99 17.84
C LYS A 114 -4.65 -20.25 18.65
N ILE A 115 -4.05 -21.27 18.03
CA ILE A 115 -3.67 -22.51 18.68
C ILE A 115 -2.20 -22.84 18.40
N ASN A 116 -1.39 -22.94 19.44
CA ASN A 116 0.06 -23.12 19.32
C ASN A 116 0.68 -22.08 18.39
N ASN A 117 1.29 -22.51 17.30
CA ASN A 117 1.94 -21.69 16.29
C ASN A 117 1.06 -21.41 15.06
N THR A 118 -0.22 -21.76 15.13
CA THR A 118 -1.19 -21.51 14.06
C THR A 118 -2.16 -20.41 14.47
N ASN A 119 -2.38 -19.45 13.57
CA ASN A 119 -3.35 -18.39 13.74
C ASN A 119 -4.29 -18.36 12.52
N ILE A 120 -5.60 -18.29 12.77
CA ILE A 120 -6.64 -18.17 11.74
C ILE A 120 -7.46 -16.93 12.05
N LYS A 121 -7.53 -15.99 11.11
CA LYS A 121 -8.33 -14.76 11.22
C LYS A 121 -9.36 -14.72 10.11
N ILE A 122 -10.63 -14.53 10.46
CA ILE A 122 -11.76 -14.57 9.53
C ILE A 122 -12.59 -13.31 9.67
N GLY A 123 -12.89 -12.64 8.57
CA GLY A 123 -13.72 -11.45 8.51
C GLY A 123 -13.01 -10.24 7.91
N ARG A 124 -13.56 -9.06 8.19
CA ARG A 124 -12.98 -7.80 7.72
C ARG A 124 -11.74 -7.45 8.50
N GLN A 125 -10.65 -7.17 7.80
CA GLN A 125 -9.34 -6.96 8.39
C GLN A 125 -8.41 -6.16 7.49
N LYS A 126 -7.38 -5.56 8.08
CA LYS A 126 -6.27 -4.95 7.34
C LYS A 126 -5.31 -6.04 6.89
N LEU A 127 -4.86 -6.01 5.64
CA LEU A 127 -3.80 -6.85 5.09
C LEU A 127 -2.63 -5.98 4.62
N ASP A 128 -1.41 -6.51 4.78
CA ASP A 128 -0.19 -5.90 4.29
C ASP A 128 0.68 -6.99 3.63
N THR A 129 0.19 -7.55 2.53
CA THR A 129 0.91 -8.51 1.69
C THR A 129 1.46 -7.82 0.43
N PRO A 130 2.40 -8.42 -0.30
CA PRO A 130 3.01 -7.76 -1.46
C PRO A 130 2.02 -7.24 -2.51
N LEU A 131 1.02 -8.04 -2.92
CA LEU A 131 0.09 -7.65 -3.99
C LEU A 131 -1.35 -7.38 -3.51
N ALA A 132 -1.64 -7.60 -2.22
CA ALA A 132 -2.87 -7.18 -1.57
C ALA A 132 -2.51 -6.48 -0.26
N GLY A 133 -2.64 -5.17 -0.23
CA GLY A 133 -2.12 -4.36 0.87
C GLY A 133 -2.96 -3.13 1.17
N ALA A 134 -2.81 -2.64 2.38
CA ALA A 134 -3.61 -1.54 2.90
C ALA A 134 -3.35 -0.19 2.20
N ASP A 135 -2.17 0.02 1.61
CA ASP A 135 -1.74 1.28 0.99
C ASP A 135 -2.22 2.53 1.77
N ASP A 136 -1.86 2.60 3.06
CA ASP A 136 -2.27 3.67 3.97
C ASP A 136 -1.56 5.01 3.64
N ALA A 137 -1.73 5.44 2.38
CA ALA A 137 -1.06 6.61 1.81
C ALA A 137 -1.85 7.91 1.95
N ARG A 138 -3.14 7.82 2.32
CA ARG A 138 -4.06 8.95 2.45
C ARG A 138 -4.82 8.88 3.79
N MET A 139 -6.07 9.32 3.81
CA MET A 139 -6.85 9.40 5.04
C MET A 139 -7.24 8.02 5.59
N LEU A 140 -7.72 7.12 4.74
CA LEU A 140 -8.12 5.77 5.10
C LEU A 140 -7.46 4.73 4.19
N PRO A 141 -7.05 3.58 4.76
CA PRO A 141 -6.43 2.48 4.03
C PRO A 141 -7.44 1.63 3.25
N SER A 142 -6.93 0.78 2.36
CA SER A 142 -7.67 -0.39 1.86
C SER A 142 -7.84 -1.43 2.96
N LEU A 143 -9.04 -2.06 3.01
CA LEU A 143 -9.41 -3.09 3.97
C LEU A 143 -10.06 -4.27 3.24
N PHE A 144 -9.93 -5.48 3.80
CA PHE A 144 -10.26 -6.71 3.10
C PHE A 144 -11.21 -7.60 3.90
N GLU A 145 -12.13 -8.29 3.22
CA GLU A 145 -12.91 -9.38 3.76
C GLU A 145 -12.21 -10.68 3.36
N ALA A 146 -11.67 -11.39 4.34
CA ALA A 146 -10.74 -12.51 4.07
C ALA A 146 -10.75 -13.55 5.17
N VAL A 147 -10.27 -14.76 4.80
CA VAL A 147 -9.77 -15.79 5.73
C VAL A 147 -8.24 -15.83 5.57
N VAL A 148 -7.51 -15.68 6.66
CA VAL A 148 -6.05 -15.75 6.67
C VAL A 148 -5.59 -16.76 7.70
N LEU A 149 -4.78 -17.72 7.27
CA LEU A 149 -4.08 -18.69 8.12
C LEU A 149 -2.60 -18.38 8.09
N SER A 150 -1.95 -18.36 9.26
CA SER A 150 -0.49 -18.32 9.38
C SER A 150 0.00 -19.42 10.33
N ASN A 151 1.15 -20.01 10.01
CA ASN A 151 1.76 -21.07 10.79
C ASN A 151 3.27 -20.88 10.87
N THR A 152 3.85 -21.12 12.06
CA THR A 152 5.29 -21.01 12.34
C THR A 152 5.86 -22.29 12.99
N ASP A 153 5.29 -23.46 12.71
CA ASP A 153 5.80 -24.75 13.24
C ASP A 153 7.15 -25.13 12.61
N ILE A 154 7.38 -24.72 11.36
CA ILE A 154 8.67 -24.93 10.70
C ILE A 154 9.64 -23.86 11.21
N LYS A 155 10.76 -24.31 11.76
CA LYS A 155 11.78 -23.41 12.31
C LYS A 155 12.17 -22.33 11.28
N ASP A 156 12.24 -21.10 11.77
CA ASP A 156 12.64 -19.91 11.00
C ASP A 156 11.79 -19.65 9.73
N THR A 157 10.60 -20.29 9.65
CA THR A 157 9.72 -20.19 8.50
C THR A 157 8.30 -19.80 8.92
N THR A 158 7.73 -18.83 8.24
CA THR A 158 6.31 -18.50 8.33
C THR A 158 5.62 -18.95 7.04
N LEU A 159 4.60 -19.80 7.17
CA LEU A 159 3.70 -20.17 6.10
C LEU A 159 2.42 -19.34 6.22
N ILE A 160 1.89 -18.87 5.09
CA ILE A 160 0.64 -18.11 5.03
C ILE A 160 -0.24 -18.72 3.95
N ALA A 161 -1.54 -18.83 4.24
CA ALA A 161 -2.58 -19.08 3.25
C ALA A 161 -3.70 -18.08 3.49
N ALA A 162 -4.20 -17.46 2.43
CA ALA A 162 -5.27 -16.48 2.50
C ALA A 162 -6.27 -16.70 1.36
N HIS A 163 -7.53 -16.37 1.64
CA HIS A 163 -8.56 -16.21 0.63
C HIS A 163 -9.28 -14.91 0.87
N ILE A 164 -9.24 -14.02 -0.13
CA ILE A 164 -9.74 -12.65 -0.05
C ILE A 164 -10.92 -12.53 -0.99
N THR A 165 -12.08 -12.19 -0.46
CA THR A 165 -13.33 -12.12 -1.26
C THR A 165 -13.69 -10.70 -1.66
N LYS A 166 -13.39 -9.72 -0.79
CA LYS A 166 -13.76 -8.32 -1.03
C LYS A 166 -12.70 -7.35 -0.53
N GLU A 167 -12.70 -6.18 -1.14
CA GLU A 167 -11.90 -5.02 -0.73
C GLU A 167 -12.78 -3.78 -0.58
N SER A 168 -12.53 -3.00 0.47
CA SER A 168 -12.92 -1.60 0.57
C SER A 168 -11.70 -0.77 0.25
N VAL A 169 -11.65 -0.19 -0.94
CA VAL A 169 -10.52 0.58 -1.44
C VAL A 169 -10.30 1.83 -0.59
N GLY A 170 -9.04 2.14 -0.30
CA GLY A 170 -8.64 3.33 0.45
C GLY A 170 -8.92 4.64 -0.28
N THR A 171 -8.92 5.76 0.44
CA THR A 171 -9.28 7.07 -0.11
C THR A 171 -8.37 7.57 -1.24
N PHE A 172 -7.14 7.03 -1.37
CA PHE A 172 -6.24 7.36 -2.48
C PHE A 172 -6.84 7.05 -3.86
N GLY A 173 -7.74 6.06 -3.96
CA GLY A 173 -8.35 5.62 -5.21
C GLY A 173 -9.02 6.74 -5.99
N ASN A 174 -9.62 7.72 -5.32
CA ASN A 174 -10.29 8.83 -5.98
C ASN A 174 -9.36 9.73 -6.82
N ALA A 175 -8.05 9.72 -6.57
CA ALA A 175 -7.09 10.47 -7.37
C ALA A 175 -6.46 9.63 -8.49
N TYR A 176 -6.19 8.35 -8.23
CA TYR A 176 -5.34 7.52 -9.07
C TYR A 176 -6.09 6.51 -9.93
N ALA A 177 -7.36 6.22 -9.62
CA ALA A 177 -8.18 5.33 -10.44
C ALA A 177 -8.30 5.85 -11.89
N PRO A 178 -8.61 5.02 -12.89
CA PRO A 178 -8.76 5.44 -14.29
C PRO A 178 -9.74 6.59 -14.49
N ALA A 179 -10.81 6.64 -13.71
CA ALA A 179 -11.78 7.75 -13.71
C ALA A 179 -11.32 8.96 -12.87
N GLY A 180 -10.26 8.85 -12.10
CA GLY A 180 -9.71 9.92 -11.28
C GLY A 180 -8.88 10.91 -12.10
N PRO A 181 -8.47 12.05 -11.49
CA PRO A 181 -7.76 13.12 -12.21
C PRO A 181 -6.41 12.68 -12.80
N LEU A 182 -5.77 11.67 -12.25
CA LEU A 182 -4.47 11.19 -12.74
C LEU A 182 -4.57 10.02 -13.71
N GLY A 183 -5.68 9.27 -13.69
CA GLY A 183 -6.03 8.27 -14.67
C GLY A 183 -5.00 7.14 -14.84
N LEU A 184 -4.41 6.66 -13.75
CA LEU A 184 -3.48 5.53 -13.76
C LEU A 184 -4.24 4.22 -13.94
N GLN A 185 -3.80 3.37 -14.85
CA GLN A 185 -4.35 2.03 -15.07
C GLN A 185 -3.39 0.93 -14.59
N SER A 186 -2.14 0.94 -15.04
CA SER A 186 -1.13 -0.02 -14.55
C SER A 186 -0.88 0.18 -13.06
N GLY A 187 -0.76 -0.92 -12.33
CA GLY A 187 -0.57 -0.89 -10.89
C GLY A 187 -1.83 -0.58 -10.08
N TYR A 188 -2.96 -0.23 -10.75
CA TYR A 188 -4.26 0.02 -10.10
C TYR A 188 -5.41 -0.78 -10.75
N GLY A 189 -5.09 -1.76 -11.61
CA GLY A 189 -6.08 -2.54 -12.33
C GLY A 189 -6.54 -1.92 -13.64
N LEU A 190 -7.33 -2.67 -14.40
CA LEU A 190 -7.78 -2.29 -15.74
C LEU A 190 -9.10 -1.53 -15.74
N GLY A 191 -9.93 -1.75 -14.74
CA GLY A 191 -11.23 -1.13 -14.61
C GLY A 191 -11.48 -0.50 -13.25
N PHE A 192 -10.43 -0.32 -12.48
CA PHE A 192 -10.48 0.28 -11.15
C PHE A 192 -11.13 1.67 -11.25
N ALA A 193 -12.39 1.73 -10.97
CA ALA A 193 -13.15 2.93 -11.02
C ALA A 193 -13.78 3.18 -9.66
N ASP A 194 -13.64 4.37 -9.23
CA ASP A 194 -14.48 5.10 -8.32
C ASP A 194 -14.83 4.51 -6.93
N ALA A 195 -15.32 5.42 -6.15
CA ALA A 195 -16.12 5.24 -4.96
C ALA A 195 -15.48 4.47 -3.82
N THR A 196 -14.50 5.10 -3.27
CA THR A 196 -14.07 4.81 -1.91
C THR A 196 -15.10 5.42 -0.94
N ASN A 197 -16.03 4.66 -0.45
CA ASN A 197 -17.01 5.11 0.55
C ASN A 197 -17.26 4.04 1.62
N GLY A 198 -16.25 3.23 1.91
CA GLY A 198 -16.32 2.18 2.91
C GLY A 198 -17.08 0.93 2.48
N ARG A 199 -17.41 0.79 1.18
CA ARG A 199 -18.08 -0.40 0.66
C ARG A 199 -17.07 -1.48 0.33
N PHE A 200 -17.33 -2.69 0.81
CA PHE A 200 -16.60 -3.89 0.42
C PHE A 200 -17.14 -4.41 -0.90
N ARG A 201 -16.30 -4.39 -1.93
CA ARG A 201 -16.61 -4.84 -3.28
C ARG A 201 -15.89 -6.14 -3.57
N ASP A 202 -16.45 -6.94 -4.47
CA ASP A 202 -15.81 -8.12 -5.01
C ASP A 202 -14.42 -7.82 -5.59
N MET A 203 -13.47 -8.74 -5.46
CA MET A 203 -12.09 -8.56 -5.93
C MET A 203 -12.01 -8.38 -7.44
N GLY A 204 -12.89 -9.05 -8.19
CA GLY A 204 -13.01 -8.87 -9.65
C GLY A 204 -13.55 -7.48 -10.02
N ASN A 205 -14.54 -6.98 -9.26
CA ASN A 205 -15.07 -5.62 -9.44
C ASN A 205 -13.99 -4.57 -9.17
N VAL A 206 -13.17 -4.72 -8.14
CA VAL A 206 -12.05 -3.82 -7.87
C VAL A 206 -11.03 -3.83 -9.01
N ALA A 207 -10.70 -5.01 -9.55
CA ALA A 207 -9.68 -5.14 -10.59
C ALA A 207 -10.15 -4.64 -11.97
N LEU A 208 -11.38 -4.95 -12.35
CA LEU A 208 -11.88 -4.81 -13.73
C LEU A 208 -13.03 -3.80 -13.85
N GLY A 209 -13.58 -3.34 -12.73
CA GLY A 209 -14.72 -2.43 -12.71
C GLY A 209 -16.06 -3.10 -13.00
N GLY A 210 -17.10 -2.28 -13.14
CA GLY A 210 -18.45 -2.75 -13.47
C GLY A 210 -19.03 -3.73 -12.46
N ASP A 211 -19.77 -4.71 -12.93
CA ASP A 211 -20.38 -5.77 -12.14
C ASP A 211 -19.60 -7.11 -12.25
N VAL A 212 -18.28 -7.06 -12.50
CA VAL A 212 -17.44 -8.25 -12.60
C VAL A 212 -17.29 -8.84 -11.20
N ASN A 213 -17.76 -10.07 -11.01
CA ASN A 213 -17.61 -10.83 -9.79
C ASN A 213 -16.83 -12.11 -10.06
N THR A 214 -15.96 -12.47 -9.12
CA THR A 214 -15.12 -13.67 -9.17
C THR A 214 -15.16 -14.38 -7.82
N ASP A 215 -14.53 -15.56 -7.74
CA ASP A 215 -14.37 -16.25 -6.45
C ASP A 215 -13.30 -15.59 -5.54
N GLY A 216 -12.81 -14.40 -5.91
CA GLY A 216 -11.84 -13.63 -5.12
C GLY A 216 -10.39 -13.91 -5.47
N VAL A 217 -9.50 -13.81 -4.49
CA VAL A 217 -8.04 -14.02 -4.63
C VAL A 217 -7.57 -14.97 -3.53
N SER A 218 -7.01 -16.12 -3.92
CA SER A 218 -6.29 -17.00 -3.00
C SER A 218 -4.80 -16.68 -3.02
N ALA A 219 -4.16 -16.65 -1.86
CA ALA A 219 -2.72 -16.46 -1.77
C ALA A 219 -2.08 -17.51 -0.85
N VAL A 220 -0.91 -17.99 -1.24
CA VAL A 220 -0.05 -18.81 -0.39
C VAL A 220 1.35 -18.22 -0.34
N ALA A 221 2.02 -18.34 0.81
CA ALA A 221 3.36 -17.81 0.96
C ALA A 221 4.24 -18.64 1.90
N ALA A 222 5.54 -18.57 1.65
CA ALA A 222 6.59 -19.01 2.55
C ALA A 222 7.59 -17.86 2.76
N ILE A 223 7.87 -17.53 4.03
CA ILE A 223 8.84 -16.52 4.43
C ILE A 223 9.88 -17.21 5.32
N TYR A 224 11.14 -17.21 4.89
CA TYR A 224 12.25 -17.87 5.58
C TYR A 224 13.29 -16.85 6.07
N SER A 225 13.76 -17.02 7.30
CA SER A 225 14.75 -16.15 7.95
C SER A 225 15.80 -16.94 8.74
N GLY A 226 16.06 -18.21 8.38
CA GLY A 226 16.93 -19.12 9.15
C GLY A 226 18.44 -18.93 8.91
N LEU A 227 18.84 -18.15 7.89
CA LEU A 227 20.23 -17.82 7.65
C LEU A 227 20.56 -16.40 8.12
N PRO A 228 21.70 -16.19 8.81
CA PRO A 228 22.07 -14.88 9.31
C PRO A 228 22.08 -13.82 8.20
N GLY A 229 21.31 -12.75 8.40
CA GLY A 229 21.22 -11.64 7.46
C GLY A 229 20.34 -11.88 6.24
N LEU A 230 19.91 -13.12 5.97
CA LEU A 230 19.10 -13.47 4.81
C LEU A 230 17.62 -13.61 5.18
N LYS A 231 16.75 -12.93 4.42
CA LYS A 231 15.31 -13.15 4.40
C LYS A 231 14.87 -13.46 2.99
N LEU A 232 14.16 -14.56 2.81
CA LEU A 232 13.55 -14.96 1.55
C LEU A 232 12.03 -14.96 1.70
N GLN A 233 11.32 -14.55 0.66
CA GLN A 233 9.87 -14.71 0.60
C GLN A 233 9.43 -15.08 -0.81
N ALA A 234 8.47 -15.98 -0.86
CA ALA A 234 7.80 -16.39 -2.08
C ALA A 234 6.28 -16.37 -1.82
N TRP A 235 5.56 -15.77 -2.75
CA TRP A 235 4.11 -15.64 -2.73
C TRP A 235 3.57 -16.10 -4.09
N ASP A 236 2.42 -16.76 -4.07
CA ASP A 236 1.61 -17.09 -5.24
C ASP A 236 0.20 -16.58 -4.97
N TYR A 237 -0.32 -15.73 -5.87
CA TYR A 237 -1.66 -15.16 -5.84
C TYR A 237 -2.44 -15.68 -7.02
N TYR A 238 -3.52 -16.37 -6.76
CA TYR A 238 -4.46 -16.82 -7.77
C TYR A 238 -5.74 -16.00 -7.68
N ALA A 239 -5.85 -14.99 -8.55
CA ALA A 239 -7.06 -14.20 -8.72
C ALA A 239 -7.96 -14.96 -9.71
N TYR A 240 -9.05 -15.52 -9.19
CA TYR A 240 -9.93 -16.40 -9.98
C TYR A 240 -10.43 -15.70 -11.23
N ASP A 241 -10.28 -16.37 -12.38
CA ASP A 241 -10.68 -15.91 -13.71
C ASP A 241 -10.01 -14.63 -14.22
N ILE A 242 -8.98 -14.14 -13.54
CA ILE A 242 -8.25 -12.92 -13.91
C ILE A 242 -6.78 -13.23 -14.19
N LEU A 243 -6.01 -13.54 -13.15
CA LEU A 243 -4.56 -13.76 -13.27
C LEU A 243 -4.02 -14.64 -12.15
N ASN A 244 -2.86 -15.23 -12.43
CA ASN A 244 -1.96 -15.77 -11.43
C ASN A 244 -0.70 -14.88 -11.34
N ALA A 245 -0.31 -14.50 -10.13
CA ALA A 245 0.86 -13.66 -9.88
C ALA A 245 1.82 -14.32 -8.89
N ILE A 246 3.06 -14.51 -9.31
CA ILE A 246 4.15 -14.98 -8.46
C ILE A 246 4.98 -13.76 -8.03
N TYR A 247 5.21 -13.61 -6.72
CA TYR A 247 6.11 -12.63 -6.17
C TYR A 247 7.24 -13.30 -5.39
N LEU A 248 8.47 -12.94 -5.71
CA LEU A 248 9.67 -13.40 -5.02
C LEU A 248 10.48 -12.20 -4.51
N GLN A 249 11.02 -12.32 -3.29
CA GLN A 249 11.99 -11.33 -2.79
C GLN A 249 13.06 -12.01 -1.95
N ALA A 250 14.28 -11.54 -2.11
CA ALA A 250 15.43 -11.86 -1.26
C ALA A 250 16.02 -10.57 -0.70
N ASP A 251 16.25 -10.55 0.61
CA ASP A 251 16.96 -9.45 1.30
C ASP A 251 18.15 -10.04 2.04
N TYR A 252 19.33 -9.46 1.83
CA TYR A 252 20.56 -9.85 2.52
C TYR A 252 21.24 -8.64 3.15
N GLY A 253 21.52 -8.73 4.44
CA GLY A 253 22.21 -7.69 5.21
C GLY A 253 23.44 -8.25 5.92
N TRP A 254 24.55 -7.51 5.88
CA TRP A 254 25.78 -7.91 6.58
C TRP A 254 26.50 -6.70 7.16
N ASN A 255 27.32 -6.95 8.18
CA ASN A 255 28.18 -5.93 8.76
C ASN A 255 29.51 -5.91 7.98
N ALA A 256 29.78 -4.83 7.25
CA ALA A 256 31.07 -4.63 6.60
C ALA A 256 32.13 -4.18 7.60
N THR A 257 31.73 -3.40 8.63
CA THR A 257 32.51 -3.03 9.82
C THR A 257 31.58 -2.97 11.03
N GLU A 258 32.10 -2.62 12.20
CA GLU A 258 31.28 -2.43 13.41
C GLU A 258 30.21 -1.34 13.25
N SER A 259 30.52 -0.30 12.47
CA SER A 259 29.64 0.87 12.26
C SER A 259 28.95 0.89 10.90
N LEU A 260 29.38 0.08 9.93
CA LEU A 260 28.86 0.06 8.57
C LEU A 260 28.11 -1.25 8.30
N LYS A 261 26.79 -1.16 8.10
CA LYS A 261 25.95 -2.26 7.62
C LYS A 261 25.62 -2.06 6.15
N LEU A 262 25.82 -3.08 5.35
CA LEU A 262 25.42 -3.12 3.95
C LEU A 262 24.21 -4.02 3.78
N ASN A 263 23.41 -3.74 2.76
CA ASN A 263 22.27 -4.57 2.38
C ASN A 263 22.13 -4.64 0.87
N ALA A 264 21.64 -5.78 0.40
CA ALA A 264 21.26 -6.01 -0.99
C ALA A 264 19.89 -6.69 -1.01
N SER A 265 19.04 -6.32 -1.97
CA SER A 265 17.72 -6.92 -2.14
C SER A 265 17.42 -7.13 -3.62
N ALA A 266 16.67 -8.17 -3.93
CA ALA A 266 16.15 -8.46 -5.26
C ALA A 266 14.66 -8.80 -5.18
N GLN A 267 13.91 -8.41 -6.21
CA GLN A 267 12.48 -8.70 -6.38
C GLN A 267 12.21 -9.24 -7.76
N TYR A 268 11.19 -10.09 -7.86
CA TYR A 268 10.66 -10.58 -9.13
C TYR A 268 9.15 -10.73 -9.02
N ILE A 269 8.43 -10.29 -10.06
CA ILE A 269 7.00 -10.52 -10.25
C ILE A 269 6.82 -11.14 -11.64
N ASN A 270 5.96 -12.15 -11.72
CA ASN A 270 5.47 -12.68 -12.97
C ASN A 270 3.95 -12.81 -12.88
N GLU A 271 3.26 -12.32 -13.90
CA GLU A 271 1.82 -12.44 -14.02
C GLU A 271 1.45 -13.15 -15.31
N SER A 272 0.52 -14.08 -15.22
CA SER A 272 -0.09 -14.78 -16.34
C SER A 272 -1.61 -14.79 -16.17
N ASP A 273 -2.33 -14.93 -17.27
CA ASP A 273 -3.79 -15.07 -17.21
C ASP A 273 -4.22 -16.36 -16.49
N ALA A 274 -5.42 -16.36 -15.92
CA ALA A 274 -5.99 -17.50 -15.22
C ALA A 274 -7.49 -17.67 -15.52
N GLY A 275 -7.97 -18.91 -15.44
CA GLY A 275 -9.39 -19.27 -15.59
C GLY A 275 -10.00 -18.75 -16.90
N ASP A 276 -11.13 -18.06 -16.79
CA ASP A 276 -11.89 -17.53 -17.94
C ASP A 276 -11.25 -16.29 -18.58
N ARG A 277 -10.12 -15.81 -18.05
CA ARG A 277 -9.34 -14.68 -18.61
C ARG A 277 -10.15 -13.39 -18.77
N LEU A 278 -10.87 -13.01 -17.74
CA LEU A 278 -11.75 -11.83 -17.77
C LEU A 278 -10.98 -10.52 -18.09
N ALA A 279 -9.68 -10.47 -17.78
CA ALA A 279 -8.78 -9.39 -18.18
C ALA A 279 -8.13 -9.59 -19.57
N GLY A 280 -8.48 -10.66 -20.27
CA GLY A 280 -7.77 -11.09 -21.48
C GLY A 280 -6.48 -11.85 -21.17
N ASN A 281 -5.63 -12.02 -22.18
CA ASN A 281 -4.32 -12.64 -21.97
C ASN A 281 -3.41 -11.70 -21.18
N ILE A 282 -2.72 -12.24 -20.19
CA ILE A 282 -1.72 -11.56 -19.36
C ILE A 282 -0.39 -12.32 -19.47
N ASP A 283 0.66 -11.61 -19.80
CA ASP A 283 2.02 -12.11 -19.88
C ASP A 283 2.96 -10.96 -19.46
N SER A 284 3.23 -10.86 -18.18
CA SER A 284 3.92 -9.71 -17.59
C SER A 284 5.04 -10.17 -16.66
N ASN A 285 6.15 -9.42 -16.67
CA ASN A 285 7.24 -9.67 -15.76
C ASN A 285 7.89 -8.37 -15.29
N PHE A 286 8.35 -8.39 -14.06
CA PHE A 286 9.06 -7.29 -13.42
C PHE A 286 10.19 -7.84 -12.57
N TRP A 287 11.33 -7.16 -12.58
CA TRP A 287 12.39 -7.42 -11.60
C TRP A 287 12.96 -6.13 -11.06
N ALA A 288 13.50 -6.17 -9.85
CA ALA A 288 14.17 -5.04 -9.23
C ALA A 288 15.35 -5.51 -8.37
N ALA A 289 16.38 -4.66 -8.29
CA ALA A 289 17.52 -4.81 -7.39
C ALA A 289 17.72 -3.53 -6.59
N LYS A 290 18.19 -3.67 -5.35
CA LYS A 290 18.49 -2.56 -4.45
C LYS A 290 19.76 -2.87 -3.67
N ILE A 291 20.62 -1.87 -3.51
CA ILE A 291 21.76 -1.89 -2.58
C ILE A 291 21.63 -0.72 -1.61
N GLY A 292 22.10 -0.90 -0.40
CA GLY A 292 22.03 0.15 0.63
C GLY A 292 23.14 0.04 1.65
N ALA A 293 23.37 1.14 2.34
CA ALA A 293 24.35 1.25 3.41
C ALA A 293 23.73 2.02 4.60
N ASN A 294 24.01 1.55 5.81
CA ASN A 294 23.65 2.22 7.05
C ASN A 294 24.92 2.49 7.84
N TYR A 295 25.16 3.75 8.17
CA TYR A 295 26.31 4.21 8.96
C TYR A 295 25.80 5.13 10.08
N GLY A 296 25.89 4.67 11.32
CA GLY A 296 25.29 5.37 12.45
C GLY A 296 23.80 5.61 12.23
N ASP A 297 23.40 6.87 12.25
CA ASP A 297 22.01 7.32 12.08
C ASP A 297 21.62 7.60 10.62
N MET A 298 22.56 7.44 9.68
CA MET A 298 22.37 7.67 8.24
C MET A 298 22.10 6.37 7.51
N SER A 299 21.16 6.40 6.57
CA SER A 299 20.92 5.33 5.61
C SER A 299 20.88 5.89 4.20
N VAL A 300 21.50 5.20 3.24
CA VAL A 300 21.45 5.53 1.81
C VAL A 300 21.17 4.27 1.00
N TYR A 301 20.53 4.43 -0.15
CA TYR A 301 20.29 3.31 -1.07
C TYR A 301 20.21 3.77 -2.51
N ALA A 302 20.45 2.81 -3.41
CA ALA A 302 20.15 2.90 -4.83
C ALA A 302 19.37 1.66 -5.26
N ALA A 303 18.43 1.83 -6.17
CA ALA A 303 17.60 0.76 -6.71
C ALA A 303 17.42 0.94 -8.23
N TYR A 304 17.22 -0.19 -8.90
CA TYR A 304 16.84 -0.25 -10.32
C TYR A 304 15.77 -1.30 -10.50
N SER A 305 14.85 -1.08 -11.45
CA SER A 305 13.83 -2.05 -11.85
C SER A 305 13.55 -1.97 -13.33
N GLN A 306 13.02 -3.07 -13.86
CA GLN A 306 12.56 -3.18 -15.24
C GLN A 306 11.24 -3.95 -15.29
N THR A 307 10.27 -3.42 -16.03
CA THR A 307 9.06 -4.11 -16.45
C THR A 307 9.18 -4.42 -17.95
N GLY A 308 8.94 -5.68 -18.31
CA GLY A 308 8.98 -6.11 -19.69
C GLY A 308 7.81 -5.59 -20.53
N SER A 309 7.83 -5.89 -21.83
CA SER A 309 6.68 -5.74 -22.73
C SER A 309 6.31 -7.08 -23.34
N SER A 310 5.05 -7.25 -23.72
CA SER A 310 4.57 -8.47 -24.37
C SER A 310 3.39 -8.19 -25.30
N ASP A 311 3.54 -8.58 -26.58
CA ASP A 311 2.46 -8.56 -27.56
C ASP A 311 1.36 -9.60 -27.24
N ASN A 312 1.67 -10.59 -26.39
CA ASN A 312 0.71 -11.62 -25.94
C ASN A 312 -0.28 -11.09 -24.89
N SER A 313 -0.07 -9.87 -24.39
CA SER A 313 -0.87 -9.25 -23.33
C SER A 313 -1.50 -7.92 -23.81
N PRO A 314 -2.53 -7.96 -24.66
CA PRO A 314 -3.07 -6.75 -25.30
C PRO A 314 -3.57 -5.69 -24.31
N ALA A 315 -4.13 -6.13 -23.17
CA ALA A 315 -4.71 -5.24 -22.17
C ALA A 315 -3.66 -4.52 -21.31
N THR A 316 -2.53 -5.15 -21.04
CA THR A 316 -1.46 -4.59 -20.20
C THR A 316 -0.18 -4.30 -20.97
N LYS A 317 -0.04 -4.85 -22.19
CA LYS A 317 1.18 -4.87 -23.01
C LYS A 317 2.42 -5.40 -22.27
N GLY A 318 2.23 -6.21 -21.22
CA GLY A 318 3.29 -6.71 -20.35
C GLY A 318 3.48 -5.90 -19.06
N GLY A 319 2.69 -4.87 -18.82
CA GLY A 319 2.68 -4.14 -17.55
C GLY A 319 2.12 -4.98 -16.41
N ILE A 320 2.64 -4.76 -15.22
CA ILE A 320 2.18 -5.40 -13.98
C ILE A 320 0.89 -4.72 -13.50
N ILE A 321 -0.10 -5.51 -13.10
CA ILE A 321 -1.33 -5.01 -12.49
C ILE A 321 -1.43 -5.45 -11.03
N THR A 322 -1.65 -4.50 -10.14
CA THR A 322 -1.78 -4.73 -8.70
C THR A 322 -2.99 -3.97 -8.15
N PRO A 323 -4.23 -4.38 -8.51
CA PRO A 323 -5.43 -3.60 -8.24
C PRO A 323 -5.82 -3.58 -6.76
N TRP A 324 -5.25 -4.45 -5.95
CA TRP A 324 -5.62 -4.66 -4.56
C TRP A 324 -4.65 -3.99 -3.57
N GLY A 325 -4.13 -2.81 -3.91
CA GLY A 325 -3.38 -1.92 -3.04
C GLY A 325 -1.91 -2.28 -2.78
N GLY A 326 -1.46 -3.47 -3.10
CA GLY A 326 -0.06 -3.86 -2.95
C GLY A 326 0.79 -3.38 -4.14
N MET A 327 1.91 -2.69 -3.86
CA MET A 327 2.84 -2.20 -4.90
C MET A 327 4.29 -2.34 -4.42
N PRO A 328 4.85 -3.56 -4.42
CA PRO A 328 6.14 -3.83 -3.82
C PRO A 328 7.31 -3.54 -4.77
N ALA A 329 7.61 -2.29 -5.08
CA ALA A 329 8.73 -1.95 -5.94
C ALA A 329 9.77 -1.08 -5.24
N PHE A 330 11.06 -1.42 -5.35
CA PHE A 330 12.14 -0.64 -4.76
C PHE A 330 12.29 0.75 -5.39
N THR A 331 11.84 0.91 -6.63
CA THR A 331 11.92 2.14 -7.42
C THR A 331 10.68 3.02 -7.31
N GLN A 332 9.62 2.55 -6.64
CA GLN A 332 8.38 3.31 -6.47
C GLN A 332 8.62 4.66 -5.80
N ALA A 333 8.07 5.72 -6.37
CA ALA A 333 8.03 7.04 -5.76
C ALA A 333 6.81 7.21 -4.82
N MET A 334 6.62 8.38 -4.23
CA MET A 334 5.48 8.64 -3.36
C MET A 334 4.16 8.77 -4.13
N ALA A 335 4.19 9.46 -5.27
CA ALA A 335 3.04 9.72 -6.11
C ALA A 335 3.15 9.02 -7.46
N THR A 336 4.33 9.07 -8.10
CA THR A 336 4.57 8.45 -9.40
C THR A 336 4.89 6.97 -9.21
N ARG A 337 4.03 6.11 -9.77
CA ARG A 337 4.11 4.64 -9.63
C ARG A 337 4.21 3.97 -10.99
N HIS A 338 5.02 4.57 -11.88
CA HIS A 338 5.13 4.16 -13.28
C HIS A 338 6.03 2.94 -13.52
N GLN A 339 6.73 2.47 -12.49
CA GLN A 339 7.62 1.32 -12.59
C GLN A 339 6.93 0.04 -13.08
N PHE A 340 5.60 -0.03 -13.02
CA PHE A 340 4.82 -1.18 -13.46
C PHE A 340 4.17 -1.01 -14.85
N PHE A 341 4.34 0.14 -15.50
CA PHE A 341 3.97 0.23 -16.92
C PHE A 341 4.85 -0.69 -17.75
N ALA A 342 4.28 -1.26 -18.80
CA ALA A 342 5.03 -2.06 -19.76
C ALA A 342 6.20 -1.27 -20.34
N ASP A 343 7.28 -1.97 -20.71
CA ASP A 343 8.47 -1.39 -21.35
C ASP A 343 9.07 -0.24 -20.52
N THR A 344 9.20 -0.43 -19.19
CA THR A 344 9.66 0.62 -18.28
C THR A 344 10.92 0.24 -17.54
N ASP A 345 11.98 1.06 -17.70
CA ASP A 345 13.16 1.09 -16.87
C ASP A 345 13.03 2.18 -15.80
N ALA A 346 13.33 1.85 -14.54
CA ALA A 346 13.29 2.84 -13.47
C ALA A 346 14.51 2.72 -12.55
N TRP A 347 14.96 3.85 -12.03
CA TRP A 347 15.98 3.87 -10.98
C TRP A 347 15.62 4.86 -9.90
N LYS A 348 16.09 4.60 -8.68
CA LYS A 348 15.84 5.43 -7.50
C LYS A 348 17.05 5.50 -6.61
N VAL A 349 17.30 6.67 -6.06
CA VAL A 349 18.24 6.88 -4.95
C VAL A 349 17.52 7.52 -3.78
N GLY A 350 17.95 7.22 -2.57
CA GLY A 350 17.38 7.84 -1.38
C GLY A 350 18.35 7.85 -0.23
N ALA A 351 18.14 8.81 0.67
CA ALA A 351 18.87 8.95 1.90
C ALA A 351 17.92 9.27 3.06
N SER A 352 18.24 8.83 4.26
CA SER A 352 17.53 9.19 5.48
C SER A 352 18.51 9.41 6.64
N TYR A 353 18.10 10.26 7.58
CA TYR A 353 18.86 10.52 8.79
C TYR A 353 17.92 10.60 10.01
N ASN A 354 18.29 9.90 11.09
CA ASN A 354 17.59 9.92 12.35
C ASN A 354 18.31 10.91 13.31
N PHE A 355 17.68 12.06 13.58
CA PHE A 355 18.23 13.13 14.38
C PHE A 355 18.15 12.89 15.89
N LYS A 356 17.63 11.75 16.33
CA LYS A 356 17.42 11.45 17.75
C LYS A 356 18.71 11.59 18.59
N ASN A 357 19.84 11.14 18.05
CA ASN A 357 21.13 11.27 18.74
C ASN A 357 21.67 12.71 18.80
N LEU A 358 21.08 13.62 18.02
CA LEU A 358 21.32 15.07 18.07
C LEU A 358 20.30 15.80 18.96
N GLY A 359 19.47 15.06 19.72
CA GLY A 359 18.47 15.61 20.63
C GLY A 359 17.16 16.01 19.97
N LEU A 360 16.95 15.73 18.67
CA LEU A 360 15.72 16.00 17.94
C LEU A 360 14.98 14.70 17.63
N PRO A 361 13.73 14.52 18.06
CA PRO A 361 12.93 13.34 17.75
C PRO A 361 12.40 13.39 16.29
N LEU A 362 13.29 13.58 15.33
CA LEU A 362 13.03 13.77 13.90
C LEU A 362 13.69 12.65 13.08
N LEU A 363 12.91 12.02 12.20
CA LEU A 363 13.40 11.21 11.09
C LEU A 363 13.12 11.96 9.79
N ALA A 364 14.14 12.19 8.98
CA ALA A 364 13.99 12.84 7.68
C ALA A 364 14.56 11.95 6.57
N SER A 365 13.90 11.94 5.42
CA SER A 365 14.35 11.25 4.23
C SER A 365 14.13 12.10 2.98
N VAL A 366 14.98 11.88 1.99
CA VAL A 366 14.90 12.46 0.65
C VAL A 366 15.08 11.36 -0.39
N TYR A 367 14.51 11.55 -1.58
CA TYR A 367 14.69 10.62 -2.69
C TYR A 367 14.59 11.35 -4.03
N TYR A 368 15.12 10.67 -5.03
CA TYR A 368 14.89 10.96 -6.45
C TYR A 368 14.66 9.64 -7.18
N THR A 369 13.69 9.61 -8.09
CA THR A 369 13.42 8.47 -8.97
C THR A 369 13.17 8.96 -10.39
N SER A 370 13.54 8.14 -11.38
CA SER A 370 13.32 8.40 -12.79
C SER A 370 12.77 7.15 -13.44
N PHE A 371 11.87 7.35 -14.39
CA PHE A 371 11.20 6.32 -15.17
C PHE A 371 11.43 6.61 -16.65
N ASP A 372 11.94 5.65 -17.40
CA ASP A 372 12.04 5.67 -18.86
C ASP A 372 11.00 4.68 -19.39
N ILE A 373 9.88 5.21 -19.87
CA ILE A 373 8.71 4.45 -20.28
C ILE A 373 8.73 4.33 -21.80
N GLY A 374 8.75 3.10 -22.32
CA GLY A 374 8.72 2.83 -23.75
C GLY A 374 7.34 3.08 -24.37
N ALA A 375 7.25 2.88 -25.67
CA ALA A 375 6.03 3.12 -26.43
C ALA A 375 4.95 2.06 -26.20
N ASP A 376 5.32 0.88 -25.71
CA ASP A 376 4.41 -0.24 -25.49
C ASP A 376 3.65 -0.17 -24.15
N ASN A 377 3.49 1.04 -23.59
CA ASN A 377 2.68 1.23 -22.40
C ASN A 377 1.20 1.51 -22.76
N THR A 378 0.29 1.17 -21.85
CA THR A 378 -1.16 1.41 -22.01
C THR A 378 -1.60 2.77 -21.50
N TYR A 379 -0.71 3.55 -20.88
CA TYR A 379 -1.04 4.82 -20.25
C TYR A 379 -1.09 5.98 -21.28
N THR A 380 -0.06 6.06 -22.13
CA THR A 380 0.06 7.11 -23.15
C THR A 380 0.14 6.56 -24.57
N ASN A 381 0.47 5.28 -24.73
CA ASN A 381 0.80 4.61 -26.02
C ASN A 381 1.96 5.30 -26.77
N THR A 382 2.79 6.06 -26.07
CA THR A 382 3.99 6.74 -26.59
C THR A 382 5.08 6.69 -25.56
N ALA A 383 6.34 6.65 -26.00
CA ALA A 383 7.48 6.71 -25.09
C ALA A 383 7.59 8.08 -24.43
N PHE A 384 7.89 8.11 -23.15
CA PHE A 384 8.15 9.33 -22.40
C PHE A 384 9.04 9.06 -21.17
N LYS A 385 9.54 10.13 -20.57
CA LYS A 385 10.28 10.04 -19.31
C LYS A 385 9.53 10.79 -18.23
N ALA A 386 9.42 10.15 -17.06
CA ALA A 386 8.88 10.79 -15.87
C ALA A 386 9.92 10.77 -14.75
N SER A 387 9.83 11.69 -13.84
CA SER A 387 10.65 11.67 -12.62
C SER A 387 9.91 12.22 -11.42
N GLU A 388 10.40 11.90 -10.23
CA GLU A 388 9.89 12.48 -9.00
C GLU A 388 11.02 12.62 -7.99
N SER A 389 11.13 13.80 -7.38
CA SER A 389 11.90 14.01 -6.16
C SER A 389 10.96 14.28 -4.99
N GLY A 390 11.43 14.10 -3.78
CA GLY A 390 10.62 14.41 -2.62
C GLY A 390 11.33 14.21 -1.30
N PHE A 391 10.64 14.62 -0.23
CA PHE A 391 11.08 14.38 1.14
C PHE A 391 9.93 13.88 2.02
N ASP A 392 10.31 13.24 3.11
CA ASP A 392 9.41 12.75 4.15
C ASP A 392 10.06 13.00 5.52
N MET A 393 9.41 13.78 6.37
CA MET A 393 9.89 14.13 7.70
C MET A 393 8.84 13.76 8.74
N THR A 394 9.21 12.97 9.74
CA THR A 394 8.35 12.62 10.86
C THR A 394 8.96 13.13 12.15
N TYR A 395 8.23 14.00 12.85
CA TYR A 395 8.61 14.55 14.15
C TYR A 395 7.70 13.96 15.23
N ALA A 396 8.29 13.23 16.18
CA ALA A 396 7.55 12.67 17.31
C ALA A 396 7.32 13.77 18.36
N LEU A 397 6.06 14.19 18.53
CA LEU A 397 5.64 15.15 19.55
C LEU A 397 5.57 14.48 20.94
N ALA A 398 5.15 13.21 20.98
CA ALA A 398 5.07 12.38 22.16
C ALA A 398 5.21 10.90 21.73
N LYS A 399 5.17 9.98 22.70
CA LYS A 399 5.25 8.52 22.42
C LYS A 399 4.18 8.04 21.43
N ASN A 400 3.02 8.69 21.43
CA ASN A 400 1.83 8.31 20.69
C ASN A 400 1.31 9.43 19.76
N ALA A 401 2.08 10.50 19.58
CA ALA A 401 1.70 11.64 18.74
C ALA A 401 2.86 12.05 17.83
N GLU A 402 2.56 12.28 16.55
CA GLU A 402 3.54 12.72 15.56
C GLU A 402 2.94 13.71 14.55
N ILE A 403 3.81 14.57 14.02
CA ILE A 403 3.55 15.36 12.83
C ILE A 403 4.46 14.83 11.72
N ARG A 404 3.88 14.60 10.54
CA ARG A 404 4.59 14.19 9.35
C ARG A 404 4.42 15.24 8.26
N LEU A 405 5.54 15.69 7.70
CA LEU A 405 5.59 16.60 6.56
C LEU A 405 6.12 15.82 5.37
N ARG A 406 5.41 15.87 4.25
CA ARG A 406 5.81 15.22 3.01
C ARG A 406 5.68 16.20 1.87
N ALA A 407 6.63 16.15 0.94
CA ALA A 407 6.48 16.80 -0.35
C ALA A 407 7.00 15.88 -1.46
N ASN A 408 6.39 16.00 -2.61
CA ASN A 408 6.84 15.33 -3.82
C ASN A 408 6.57 16.21 -5.04
N TYR A 409 7.48 16.11 -6.00
CA TYR A 409 7.59 16.96 -7.18
C TYR A 409 7.67 16.06 -8.43
N PRO A 410 6.55 15.50 -8.90
CA PRO A 410 6.48 14.78 -10.16
C PRO A 410 6.68 15.71 -11.35
N ILE A 411 7.51 15.28 -12.28
CA ILE A 411 7.76 15.94 -13.56
C ILE A 411 7.41 14.97 -14.68
N ASP A 412 6.66 15.47 -15.67
CA ASP A 412 6.16 14.64 -16.77
C ASP A 412 5.44 13.38 -16.30
N PHE A 413 4.60 13.48 -15.27
CA PHE A 413 3.76 12.36 -14.81
C PHE A 413 2.92 11.76 -15.97
N LYS A 414 2.38 12.62 -16.82
CA LYS A 414 2.05 12.44 -18.23
C LYS A 414 2.88 13.45 -19.01
N PRO A 415 3.13 13.24 -20.30
CA PRO A 415 3.86 14.23 -21.09
C PRO A 415 3.28 15.64 -20.93
N GLY A 416 4.08 16.53 -20.36
CA GLY A 416 3.72 17.92 -20.07
C GLY A 416 2.81 18.12 -18.85
N LEU A 417 2.65 17.15 -17.94
CA LEU A 417 1.93 17.31 -16.68
C LEU A 417 2.89 17.18 -15.51
N ASP A 418 3.10 18.27 -14.81
CA ASP A 418 3.88 18.37 -13.60
C ASP A 418 2.99 18.77 -12.42
N TRP A 419 3.44 18.52 -11.20
CA TRP A 419 2.84 19.13 -10.02
C TRP A 419 3.78 19.13 -8.81
N ASP A 420 3.49 20.06 -7.89
CA ASP A 420 4.04 20.08 -6.54
C ASP A 420 2.96 19.59 -5.58
N GLU A 421 3.30 18.67 -4.67
CA GLU A 421 2.38 18.18 -3.66
C GLU A 421 3.01 18.29 -2.27
N TYR A 422 2.28 18.92 -1.35
CA TYR A 422 2.63 19.05 0.06
C TYR A 422 1.57 18.37 0.93
N ARG A 423 2.01 17.68 1.97
CA ARG A 423 1.14 17.02 2.95
C ARG A 423 1.59 17.36 4.35
N VAL A 424 0.63 17.74 5.19
CA VAL A 424 0.80 17.87 6.64
C VAL A 424 -0.13 16.89 7.31
N ILE A 425 0.43 15.93 8.03
CA ILE A 425 -0.32 14.85 8.65
C ILE A 425 -0.03 14.86 10.16
N PHE A 426 -1.08 14.93 10.96
CA PHE A 426 -0.99 14.71 12.40
C PHE A 426 -1.64 13.38 12.72
N ASN A 427 -0.94 12.53 13.47
CA ASN A 427 -1.45 11.26 13.98
C ASN A 427 -1.33 11.25 15.51
N TYR A 428 -2.40 10.85 16.18
CA TYR A 428 -2.42 10.52 17.59
C TYR A 428 -2.96 9.09 17.76
N ASN A 429 -2.15 8.20 18.32
CA ASN A 429 -2.51 6.80 18.55
C ASN A 429 -2.80 6.58 20.04
N PHE A 430 -3.81 5.78 20.39
CA PHE A 430 -4.21 5.52 21.77
C PHE A 430 -4.70 4.09 21.99
#